data_a23c5b3b07f2142ba5518246590b1685
#
_entry.id   a23c5b3b07f2142ba5518246590b1685
#
_cell.length_a   1.000
_cell.length_b   1.000
_cell.length_c   1.000
_cell.angle_alpha   90.00
_cell.angle_beta   90.00
_cell.angle_gamma   90.00
#
_symmetry.space_group_name_H-M   'P 1'
#
loop_
_entity.id
_entity.type
_entity.pdbx_description
1 polymer ?
#
loop_
_entity_poly.entity_id
_entity_poly.type
_entity_poly.pdbx_seq_one_letter_code
_entity_poly.pdbx_strand_id
1 'polypeptide(L)'
;KVDLENNEKNSDRFYSTATVTRLGLDFKAPVQGADVGGKLEVDFRGGTNNDTIRIRHAYLTYNDWLFGQTTSTFLATDLQPEMLDFNSPLGIGTYRTPMVRYSGSLNPVTSYAIALEKGSDDNRAPALSSKIKYDFAEGKGTTSARALLTEVRSKEAFDKDHHQLSANESDLGWGIALGAKYKFTDSLQAMLDYSHVKGDSKFLLYTNNAFNVNPTNYDLNLNEFDAVTVGTTYQITPK
;
A
#
# COMPACT_ATOMS: atom_id res chain seq x y z
N LYS A 1 -4.40 11.88 -12.38
CA LYS A 1 -4.84 11.93 -13.79
C LYS A 1 -3.74 12.62 -14.56
N VAL A 2 -3.14 11.96 -15.52
CA VAL A 2 -2.30 12.63 -16.55
C VAL A 2 -3.29 13.19 -17.56
N ASP A 3 -3.35 14.51 -17.67
CA ASP A 3 -4.19 15.15 -18.65
C ASP A 3 -3.53 15.04 -20.02
N LEU A 4 -4.28 14.57 -21.01
CA LEU A 4 -3.81 14.46 -22.37
C LEU A 4 -3.69 15.86 -23.02
N GLU A 5 -2.76 16.00 -23.95
CA GLU A 5 -2.31 17.23 -24.59
C GLU A 5 -3.43 18.13 -25.18
N ASN A 6 -4.61 17.59 -25.42
CA ASN A 6 -5.76 18.30 -26.01
C ASN A 6 -6.85 18.68 -25.00
N ASN A 7 -6.56 18.74 -23.70
CA ASN A 7 -7.55 19.13 -22.73
C ASN A 7 -7.48 20.64 -22.46
N GLU A 8 -8.23 21.43 -23.21
CA GLU A 8 -8.29 22.91 -23.09
C GLU A 8 -8.63 23.41 -21.66
N LYS A 9 -9.19 22.53 -20.80
CA LYS A 9 -9.50 22.87 -19.41
C LYS A 9 -8.29 23.03 -18.53
N ASN A 10 -7.11 22.54 -18.94
CA ASN A 10 -5.89 22.53 -18.13
C ASN A 10 -4.76 23.41 -18.69
N SER A 11 -4.95 24.02 -19.86
CA SER A 11 -4.02 25.00 -20.38
C SER A 11 -4.13 26.31 -19.61
N ASP A 12 -2.98 26.94 -19.37
CA ASP A 12 -2.85 28.29 -18.81
C ASP A 12 -3.48 28.52 -17.42
N ARG A 13 -3.51 27.48 -16.57
CA ARG A 13 -4.05 27.59 -15.21
C ARG A 13 -2.95 27.60 -14.16
N PHE A 14 -2.90 28.64 -13.36
CA PHE A 14 -2.20 28.59 -12.09
C PHE A 14 -3.00 27.74 -11.11
N TYR A 15 -2.38 26.71 -10.55
CA TYR A 15 -2.97 25.87 -9.52
C TYR A 15 -2.09 25.84 -8.27
N SER A 16 -2.70 26.04 -7.14
CA SER A 16 -2.06 25.99 -5.83
C SER A 16 -2.99 25.30 -4.84
N THR A 17 -2.44 24.50 -3.96
CA THR A 17 -3.23 23.81 -2.93
C THR A 17 -2.43 23.62 -1.65
N ALA A 18 -3.09 23.73 -0.50
CA ALA A 18 -2.58 23.39 0.82
C ALA A 18 -3.17 22.07 1.39
N THR A 19 -3.99 21.35 0.62
CA THR A 19 -4.67 20.14 1.10
C THR A 19 -3.70 18.98 1.42
N VAL A 20 -2.46 19.05 0.95
CA VAL A 20 -1.41 18.09 1.26
C VAL A 20 -0.71 18.35 2.61
N THR A 21 -1.05 19.45 3.30
CA THR A 21 -0.56 19.73 4.64
C THR A 21 -0.89 18.55 5.55
N ARG A 22 0.10 18.14 6.32
CA ARG A 22 -0.03 17.03 7.28
C ARG A 22 0.14 17.56 8.69
N LEU A 23 -0.75 17.13 9.57
CA LEU A 23 -0.66 17.36 11.00
C LEU A 23 -0.54 16.01 11.67
N GLY A 24 0.38 15.90 12.62
CA GLY A 24 0.60 14.62 13.27
C GLY A 24 1.18 14.76 14.67
N LEU A 25 1.01 13.70 15.44
CA LEU A 25 1.58 13.50 16.74
C LEU A 25 2.20 12.10 16.78
N ASP A 26 3.47 12.04 17.15
CA ASP A 26 4.17 10.80 17.44
C ASP A 26 4.58 10.80 18.90
N PHE A 27 4.43 9.68 19.58
CA PHE A 27 4.97 9.49 20.92
C PHE A 27 5.63 8.13 21.09
N LYS A 28 6.61 8.07 21.97
CA LYS A 28 7.25 6.84 22.42
C LYS A 28 7.63 6.98 23.86
N ALA A 29 7.26 6.01 24.68
CA ALA A 29 7.57 5.99 26.10
C ALA A 29 7.77 4.56 26.60
N PRO A 30 8.77 4.31 27.46
CA PRO A 30 8.84 3.06 28.21
C PRO A 30 7.77 3.07 29.30
N VAL A 31 6.93 2.05 29.34
CA VAL A 31 5.89 1.88 30.34
C VAL A 31 6.05 0.51 30.97
N GLN A 32 6.40 0.47 32.25
CA GLN A 32 6.58 -0.77 33.02
C GLN A 32 7.48 -1.81 32.33
N GLY A 33 8.55 -1.35 31.65
CA GLY A 33 9.47 -2.22 30.94
C GLY A 33 9.07 -2.61 29.50
N ALA A 34 7.91 -2.17 29.04
CA ALA A 34 7.48 -2.31 27.66
C ALA A 34 7.74 -1.01 26.86
N ASP A 35 8.08 -1.16 25.59
CA ASP A 35 8.12 -0.06 24.63
C ASP A 35 6.71 0.24 24.13
N VAL A 36 6.16 1.39 24.53
CA VAL A 36 4.83 1.85 24.10
C VAL A 36 5.01 3.05 23.20
N GLY A 37 4.29 3.08 22.09
CA GLY A 37 4.32 4.22 21.17
C GLY A 37 3.00 4.39 20.43
N GLY A 38 2.92 5.42 19.63
CA GLY A 38 1.76 5.66 18.79
C GLY A 38 1.98 6.81 17.83
N LYS A 39 1.15 6.81 16.80
CA LYS A 39 1.13 7.86 15.78
C LYS A 39 -0.29 8.20 15.40
N LEU A 40 -0.56 9.51 15.34
CA LEU A 40 -1.72 10.06 14.67
C LEU A 40 -1.22 11.03 13.59
N GLU A 41 -1.64 10.81 12.35
CA GLU A 41 -1.35 11.72 11.24
C GLU A 41 -2.58 11.89 10.37
N VAL A 42 -2.91 13.12 10.05
CA VAL A 42 -4.02 13.50 9.18
C VAL A 42 -3.53 14.40 8.04
N ASP A 43 -4.27 14.42 6.94
CA ASP A 43 -4.20 15.42 5.88
C ASP A 43 -5.60 15.92 5.51
N PHE A 44 -5.69 16.87 4.58
CA PHE A 44 -6.94 17.49 4.15
C PHE A 44 -7.39 16.98 2.77
N ARG A 45 -6.99 15.76 2.40
CA ARG A 45 -7.34 15.12 1.12
C ARG A 45 -8.42 14.05 1.26
N GLY A 46 -9.29 14.17 2.25
CA GLY A 46 -10.46 13.33 2.42
C GLY A 46 -11.64 13.81 1.58
N GLY A 47 -12.71 12.97 1.55
CA GLY A 47 -13.90 13.26 0.77
C GLY A 47 -13.70 13.21 -0.74
N THR A 48 -14.78 13.35 -1.48
CA THR A 48 -14.79 13.27 -2.95
C THR A 48 -14.03 14.43 -3.60
N ASN A 49 -14.05 15.60 -2.95
CA ASN A 49 -13.45 16.84 -3.47
C ASN A 49 -12.03 17.09 -2.92
N ASN A 50 -11.47 16.20 -2.10
CA ASN A 50 -10.21 16.40 -1.37
C ASN A 50 -10.22 17.69 -0.52
N ASP A 51 -11.26 17.89 0.27
CA ASP A 51 -11.51 19.07 1.09
C ASP A 51 -11.82 18.75 2.56
N THR A 52 -11.80 17.49 2.94
CA THR A 52 -12.06 17.04 4.31
C THR A 52 -10.83 16.39 4.95
N ILE A 53 -10.86 16.30 6.28
CA ILE A 53 -9.79 15.60 7.03
C ILE A 53 -9.79 14.13 6.66
N ARG A 54 -8.59 13.59 6.38
CA ARG A 54 -8.35 12.17 6.15
C ARG A 54 -7.33 11.63 7.14
N ILE A 55 -7.68 10.58 7.86
CA ILE A 55 -6.75 9.85 8.72
C ILE A 55 -5.79 9.07 7.83
N ARG A 56 -4.50 9.35 7.95
CA ARG A 56 -3.42 8.65 7.27
C ARG A 56 -2.88 7.52 8.14
N HIS A 57 -2.47 7.86 9.35
CA HIS A 57 -2.00 6.93 10.36
C HIS A 57 -2.72 7.19 11.66
N ALA A 58 -3.17 6.15 12.31
CA ALA A 58 -3.75 6.17 13.66
C ALA A 58 -3.51 4.81 14.30
N TYR A 59 -2.40 4.66 15.04
CA TYR A 59 -2.04 3.39 15.63
C TYR A 59 -1.30 3.55 16.95
N LEU A 60 -1.33 2.50 17.74
CA LEU A 60 -0.52 2.29 18.93
C LEU A 60 0.44 1.13 18.69
N THR A 61 1.60 1.20 19.35
CA THR A 61 2.56 0.09 19.41
C THR A 61 2.78 -0.35 20.85
N TYR A 62 2.95 -1.65 21.01
CA TYR A 62 3.33 -2.27 22.29
C TYR A 62 4.37 -3.35 21.99
N ASN A 63 5.63 -3.09 22.32
CA ASN A 63 6.78 -3.87 21.88
C ASN A 63 6.74 -4.09 20.36
N ASP A 64 6.69 -5.35 19.93
CA ASP A 64 6.69 -5.75 18.52
C ASP A 64 5.31 -5.70 17.84
N TRP A 65 4.26 -5.35 18.60
CA TRP A 65 2.90 -5.28 18.10
C TRP A 65 2.50 -3.87 17.69
N LEU A 66 1.70 -3.79 16.63
CA LEU A 66 1.02 -2.56 16.19
C LEU A 66 -0.47 -2.84 16.03
N PHE A 67 -1.29 -1.92 16.56
CA PHE A 67 -2.74 -1.95 16.54
C PHE A 67 -3.27 -0.63 15.97
N GLY A 68 -3.98 -0.67 14.86
CA GLY A 68 -4.59 0.52 14.25
C GLY A 68 -4.29 0.65 12.76
N GLN A 69 -4.47 1.85 12.22
CA GLN A 69 -4.36 2.11 10.80
C GLN A 69 -2.98 2.62 10.41
N THR A 70 -2.36 1.95 9.45
CA THR A 70 -1.13 2.39 8.79
C THR A 70 -1.00 1.77 7.41
N THR A 71 0.12 1.97 6.74
CA THR A 71 0.42 1.41 5.43
C THR A 71 0.44 -0.13 5.49
N SER A 72 -0.20 -0.77 4.52
CA SER A 72 -0.23 -2.22 4.39
C SER A 72 1.16 -2.83 4.41
N THR A 73 1.28 -3.98 5.06
CA THR A 73 2.52 -4.76 5.15
C THR A 73 2.95 -5.30 3.78
N PHE A 74 2.02 -5.49 2.87
CA PHE A 74 2.30 -5.95 1.50
C PHE A 74 3.04 -4.91 0.64
N LEU A 75 3.04 -3.63 1.01
CA LEU A 75 3.64 -2.57 0.19
C LEU A 75 5.16 -2.46 0.36
N ALA A 76 5.85 -2.09 -0.73
CA ALA A 76 7.30 -1.90 -0.79
C ALA A 76 7.73 -0.48 -0.34
N THR A 77 7.19 0.02 0.75
CA THR A 77 7.47 1.39 1.22
C THR A 77 8.94 1.65 1.55
N ASP A 78 9.68 0.60 1.90
CA ASP A 78 11.13 0.60 2.17
C ASP A 78 11.98 0.64 0.89
N LEU A 79 11.39 0.34 -0.27
CA LEU A 79 12.05 0.35 -1.58
C LEU A 79 11.64 1.54 -2.45
N GLN A 80 10.70 2.36 -1.99
CA GLN A 80 10.16 3.47 -2.77
C GLN A 80 11.26 4.41 -3.26
N PRO A 81 11.34 4.73 -4.58
CA PRO A 81 12.25 5.74 -5.09
C PRO A 81 11.81 7.15 -4.65
N GLU A 82 12.77 8.07 -4.57
CA GLU A 82 12.44 9.49 -4.44
C GLU A 82 11.80 10.00 -5.74
N MET A 83 10.66 10.67 -5.62
CA MET A 83 9.89 11.16 -6.75
C MET A 83 9.40 12.58 -6.48
N LEU A 84 9.27 13.37 -7.55
CA LEU A 84 8.60 14.68 -7.50
C LEU A 84 7.07 14.52 -7.42
N ASP A 85 6.52 13.43 -7.92
CA ASP A 85 5.11 13.12 -7.75
C ASP A 85 4.81 12.80 -6.28
N PHE A 86 3.76 13.40 -5.77
CA PHE A 86 3.30 13.22 -4.39
C PHE A 86 2.73 11.82 -4.12
N ASN A 87 2.31 11.12 -5.16
CA ASN A 87 1.85 9.74 -5.07
C ASN A 87 3.03 8.78 -5.30
N SER A 88 3.01 7.64 -4.63
CA SER A 88 3.92 6.54 -4.95
C SER A 88 3.66 6.03 -6.37
N PRO A 89 4.65 5.44 -7.05
CA PRO A 89 4.43 4.80 -8.34
C PRO A 89 3.35 3.71 -8.25
N LEU A 90 2.69 3.47 -9.36
CA LEU A 90 1.87 2.26 -9.51
C LEU A 90 2.75 1.04 -9.22
N GLY A 91 2.18 0.06 -8.52
CA GLY A 91 2.90 -1.13 -8.09
C GLY A 91 3.56 -1.02 -6.71
N ILE A 92 3.92 0.17 -6.25
CA ILE A 92 4.37 0.40 -4.86
C ILE A 92 3.17 0.69 -3.96
N GLY A 93 2.28 1.60 -4.38
CA GLY A 93 1.05 1.95 -3.67
C GLY A 93 1.25 2.73 -2.36
N THR A 94 0.16 3.24 -1.83
CA THR A 94 0.11 3.91 -0.51
C THR A 94 -1.09 3.47 0.32
N TYR A 95 -1.64 2.31 0.04
CA TYR A 95 -2.83 1.82 0.71
C TYR A 95 -2.63 1.73 2.22
N ARG A 96 -3.53 2.35 2.96
CA ARG A 96 -3.55 2.34 4.43
C ARG A 96 -4.83 1.72 4.90
N THR A 97 -4.72 0.85 5.90
CA THR A 97 -5.84 0.06 6.40
C THR A 97 -5.66 -0.23 7.88
N PRO A 98 -6.75 -0.37 8.65
CA PRO A 98 -6.69 -0.91 10.00
C PRO A 98 -6.09 -2.31 10.01
N MET A 99 -5.23 -2.58 11.00
CA MET A 99 -4.53 -3.85 11.11
C MET A 99 -4.11 -4.17 12.54
N VAL A 100 -3.82 -5.43 12.75
CA VAL A 100 -2.96 -5.91 13.83
C VAL A 100 -1.72 -6.50 13.17
N ARG A 101 -0.54 -5.96 13.50
CA ARG A 101 0.73 -6.39 12.93
C ARG A 101 1.72 -6.77 14.02
N TYR A 102 2.37 -7.90 13.83
CA TYR A 102 3.54 -8.30 14.59
C TYR A 102 4.79 -8.15 13.72
N SER A 103 5.85 -7.56 14.26
CA SER A 103 7.12 -7.39 13.59
C SER A 103 8.23 -7.96 14.45
N GLY A 104 9.22 -8.59 13.83
CA GLY A 104 10.34 -9.19 14.56
C GLY A 104 11.61 -9.24 13.72
N SER A 105 12.70 -9.66 14.35
CA SER A 105 13.97 -9.89 13.69
C SER A 105 14.43 -11.32 13.91
N LEU A 106 14.83 -12.00 12.83
CA LEU A 106 15.44 -13.33 12.90
C LEU A 106 16.93 -13.24 13.27
N ASN A 107 17.57 -12.16 12.84
CA ASN A 107 18.95 -11.81 13.13
C ASN A 107 19.16 -10.30 12.85
N PRO A 108 20.35 -9.72 13.09
CA PRO A 108 20.59 -8.29 12.91
C PRO A 108 20.33 -7.73 11.49
N VAL A 109 20.33 -8.60 10.48
CA VAL A 109 20.14 -8.19 9.05
C VAL A 109 18.86 -8.72 8.43
N THR A 110 18.07 -9.52 9.16
CA THR A 110 16.81 -10.11 8.65
C THR A 110 15.66 -9.79 9.58
N SER A 111 14.69 -9.06 9.08
CA SER A 111 13.45 -8.73 9.78
C SER A 111 12.22 -9.26 9.05
N TYR A 112 11.13 -9.41 9.78
CA TYR A 112 9.86 -9.84 9.21
C TYR A 112 8.68 -9.10 9.86
N ALA A 113 7.57 -9.09 9.15
CA ALA A 113 6.29 -8.63 9.66
C ALA A 113 5.16 -9.51 9.13
N ILE A 114 4.16 -9.76 9.98
CA ILE A 114 2.93 -10.46 9.63
C ILE A 114 1.77 -9.63 10.16
N ALA A 115 0.74 -9.43 9.35
CA ALA A 115 -0.42 -8.64 9.73
C ALA A 115 -1.73 -9.25 9.29
N LEU A 116 -2.74 -9.06 10.13
CA LEU A 116 -4.15 -9.18 9.76
C LEU A 116 -4.66 -7.77 9.47
N GLU A 117 -5.04 -7.52 8.22
CA GLU A 117 -5.43 -6.22 7.70
C GLU A 117 -6.91 -6.21 7.31
N LYS A 118 -7.59 -5.10 7.48
CA LYS A 118 -8.94 -4.96 6.96
C LYS A 118 -8.90 -5.07 5.43
N GLY A 119 -9.60 -6.03 4.87
CA GLY A 119 -9.83 -6.18 3.44
C GLY A 119 -10.86 -5.17 2.89
N SER A 120 -11.59 -5.56 1.87
CA SER A 120 -12.76 -4.82 1.37
C SER A 120 -13.89 -4.85 2.40
N ASP A 121 -14.82 -3.88 2.32
CA ASP A 121 -15.91 -3.76 3.30
C ASP A 121 -16.86 -4.96 3.26
N ASP A 122 -16.94 -5.64 2.13
CA ASP A 122 -17.78 -6.83 1.96
C ASP A 122 -17.14 -8.12 2.47
N ASN A 123 -15.85 -8.14 2.73
CA ASN A 123 -15.13 -9.32 3.20
C ASN A 123 -15.54 -9.70 4.62
N ARG A 124 -15.66 -11.00 4.89
CA ARG A 124 -15.93 -11.56 6.21
C ARG A 124 -14.66 -11.82 7.02
N ALA A 125 -13.55 -12.06 6.28
CA ALA A 125 -12.25 -12.35 6.88
C ALA A 125 -11.27 -11.20 6.63
N PRO A 126 -10.35 -10.93 7.57
CA PRO A 126 -9.25 -10.03 7.32
C PRO A 126 -8.31 -10.59 6.25
N ALA A 127 -7.62 -9.70 5.55
CA ALA A 127 -6.50 -10.08 4.71
C ALA A 127 -5.28 -10.43 5.57
N LEU A 128 -4.57 -11.49 5.20
CA LEU A 128 -3.28 -11.86 5.78
C LEU A 128 -2.18 -11.31 4.88
N SER A 129 -1.32 -10.46 5.41
CA SER A 129 -0.16 -9.93 4.71
C SER A 129 1.13 -10.27 5.46
N SER A 130 2.21 -10.46 4.72
CA SER A 130 3.52 -10.73 5.30
C SER A 130 4.64 -10.10 4.48
N LYS A 131 5.74 -9.80 5.16
CA LYS A 131 6.97 -9.27 4.59
C LYS A 131 8.16 -9.89 5.30
N ILE A 132 9.17 -10.29 4.54
CA ILE A 132 10.51 -10.55 5.03
C ILE A 132 11.47 -9.60 4.32
N LYS A 133 12.38 -9.01 5.08
CA LYS A 133 13.38 -8.05 4.61
C LYS A 133 14.76 -8.56 4.99
N TYR A 134 15.69 -8.46 4.05
CA TYR A 134 17.09 -8.81 4.26
C TYR A 134 18.01 -7.66 3.83
N ASP A 135 18.82 -7.18 4.75
CA ASP A 135 19.83 -6.16 4.50
C ASP A 135 21.18 -6.84 4.27
N PHE A 136 21.89 -6.50 3.20
CA PHE A 136 23.15 -7.13 2.80
C PHE A 136 24.18 -6.07 2.42
N ALA A 137 25.41 -6.52 2.15
CA ALA A 137 26.53 -5.65 1.78
C ALA A 137 26.73 -4.49 2.74
N GLU A 138 26.74 -4.77 4.07
CA GLU A 138 26.92 -3.78 5.13
C GLU A 138 25.90 -2.63 5.08
N GLY A 139 24.64 -2.95 4.72
CA GLY A 139 23.55 -1.98 4.62
C GLY A 139 23.46 -1.23 3.30
N LYS A 140 24.32 -1.52 2.32
CA LYS A 140 24.22 -0.95 0.96
C LYS A 140 23.06 -1.53 0.16
N GLY A 141 22.65 -2.76 0.47
CA GLY A 141 21.59 -3.47 -0.21
C GLY A 141 20.46 -3.87 0.72
N THR A 142 19.24 -3.82 0.22
CA THR A 142 18.03 -4.34 0.88
C THR A 142 17.24 -5.12 -0.15
N THR A 143 16.77 -6.31 0.24
CA THR A 143 15.77 -7.05 -0.53
C THR A 143 14.58 -7.39 0.35
N SER A 144 13.41 -7.51 -0.24
CA SER A 144 12.20 -7.95 0.47
C SER A 144 11.36 -8.89 -0.38
N ALA A 145 10.78 -9.89 0.28
CA ALA A 145 9.73 -10.73 -0.27
C ALA A 145 8.44 -10.49 0.52
N ARG A 146 7.31 -10.44 -0.18
CA ARG A 146 6.01 -10.10 0.40
C ARG A 146 4.94 -11.04 -0.13
N ALA A 147 3.96 -11.34 0.72
CA ALA A 147 2.81 -12.15 0.33
C ALA A 147 1.52 -11.56 0.90
N LEU A 148 0.43 -11.78 0.20
CA LEU A 148 -0.93 -11.35 0.53
C LEU A 148 -1.90 -12.48 0.25
N LEU A 149 -2.81 -12.73 1.19
CA LEU A 149 -4.01 -13.54 0.99
C LEU A 149 -5.21 -12.72 1.43
N THR A 150 -6.24 -12.66 0.63
CA THR A 150 -7.43 -11.87 0.93
C THR A 150 -8.68 -12.55 0.40
N GLU A 151 -9.77 -12.46 1.15
CA GLU A 151 -11.08 -12.76 0.58
C GLU A 151 -11.42 -11.66 -0.45
N VAL A 152 -11.99 -12.07 -1.57
CA VAL A 152 -12.64 -11.19 -2.55
C VAL A 152 -14.11 -11.58 -2.57
N ARG A 153 -14.97 -10.69 -2.13
CA ARG A 153 -16.38 -10.98 -1.96
C ARG A 153 -17.27 -9.92 -2.59
N SER A 154 -18.34 -10.39 -3.23
CA SER A 154 -19.45 -9.56 -3.65
C SER A 154 -20.70 -9.93 -2.85
N LYS A 155 -21.30 -8.97 -2.17
CA LYS A 155 -22.63 -9.14 -1.57
C LYS A 155 -23.73 -9.01 -2.58
N GLU A 156 -23.52 -8.12 -3.55
CA GLU A 156 -24.47 -7.84 -4.61
C GLU A 156 -23.70 -7.77 -5.92
N ALA A 157 -24.12 -8.53 -6.88
CA ALA A 157 -23.64 -8.43 -8.24
C ALA A 157 -24.85 -8.10 -9.13
N PHE A 158 -24.66 -7.14 -10.01
CA PHE A 158 -25.68 -6.70 -10.96
C PHE A 158 -25.17 -6.92 -12.38
N ASP A 159 -26.04 -7.33 -13.27
CA ASP A 159 -25.74 -7.32 -14.69
C ASP A 159 -25.77 -5.87 -15.24
N LYS A 160 -25.45 -5.71 -16.52
CA LYS A 160 -25.46 -4.41 -17.20
C LYS A 160 -26.87 -3.76 -17.24
N ASP A 161 -27.92 -4.52 -17.02
CA ASP A 161 -29.32 -4.08 -17.00
C ASP A 161 -29.83 -3.88 -15.56
N HIS A 162 -28.93 -3.87 -14.57
CA HIS A 162 -29.19 -3.68 -13.14
C HIS A 162 -30.03 -4.80 -12.49
N HIS A 163 -30.04 -6.01 -13.07
CA HIS A 163 -30.63 -7.17 -12.41
C HIS A 163 -29.62 -7.77 -11.42
N GLN A 164 -30.08 -8.11 -10.24
CA GLN A 164 -29.25 -8.77 -9.24
C GLN A 164 -28.93 -10.19 -9.72
N LEU A 165 -27.63 -10.47 -9.90
CA LEU A 165 -27.14 -11.73 -10.44
C LEU A 165 -26.81 -12.75 -9.35
N SER A 166 -26.21 -12.31 -8.27
CA SER A 166 -25.77 -13.17 -7.18
C SER A 166 -25.68 -12.42 -5.89
N ALA A 167 -25.94 -13.08 -4.78
CA ALA A 167 -25.66 -12.58 -3.44
C ALA A 167 -24.66 -13.53 -2.76
N ASN A 168 -23.60 -12.96 -2.16
CA ASN A 168 -22.64 -13.70 -1.31
C ASN A 168 -21.63 -14.61 -2.01
N GLU A 169 -21.28 -14.34 -3.25
CA GLU A 169 -20.15 -15.04 -3.88
C GLU A 169 -18.81 -14.55 -3.30
N SER A 170 -17.88 -15.47 -3.07
CA SER A 170 -16.54 -15.15 -2.59
C SER A 170 -15.48 -16.07 -3.17
N ASP A 171 -14.31 -15.53 -3.42
CA ASP A 171 -13.15 -16.26 -3.91
C ASP A 171 -11.88 -15.81 -3.17
N LEU A 172 -10.80 -16.57 -3.28
CA LEU A 172 -9.52 -16.28 -2.66
C LEU A 172 -8.65 -15.44 -3.60
N GLY A 173 -8.40 -14.20 -3.21
CA GLY A 173 -7.39 -13.36 -3.82
C GLY A 173 -6.02 -13.57 -3.16
N TRP A 174 -4.95 -13.39 -3.93
CA TRP A 174 -3.59 -13.51 -3.43
C TRP A 174 -2.62 -12.58 -4.16
N GLY A 175 -1.47 -12.35 -3.54
CA GLY A 175 -0.40 -11.58 -4.16
C GLY A 175 0.95 -12.04 -3.64
N ILE A 176 1.95 -11.93 -4.51
CA ILE A 176 3.36 -12.11 -4.17
C ILE A 176 4.16 -10.94 -4.73
N ALA A 177 5.23 -10.57 -4.05
CA ALA A 177 6.07 -9.49 -4.53
C ALA A 177 7.52 -9.70 -4.07
N LEU A 178 8.44 -9.26 -4.91
CA LEU A 178 9.88 -9.27 -4.66
C LEU A 178 10.46 -7.92 -5.04
N GLY A 179 11.32 -7.38 -4.18
CA GLY A 179 11.96 -6.12 -4.46
C GLY A 179 13.36 -6.05 -3.91
N ALA A 180 14.19 -5.22 -4.53
CA ALA A 180 15.54 -4.95 -4.10
C ALA A 180 15.93 -3.50 -4.35
N LYS A 181 16.78 -2.99 -3.47
CA LYS A 181 17.40 -1.67 -3.58
C LYS A 181 18.88 -1.83 -3.28
N TYR A 182 19.73 -1.18 -4.07
CA TYR A 182 21.16 -1.24 -3.89
C TYR A 182 21.85 0.10 -4.14
N LYS A 183 22.71 0.48 -3.22
CA LYS A 183 23.55 1.68 -3.31
C LYS A 183 24.90 1.29 -3.94
N PHE A 184 25.06 1.58 -5.22
CA PHE A 184 26.27 1.26 -6.00
C PHE A 184 27.45 2.13 -5.59
N THR A 185 27.19 3.42 -5.40
CA THR A 185 28.15 4.42 -4.93
C THR A 185 27.49 5.32 -3.90
N ASP A 186 28.22 6.24 -3.28
CA ASP A 186 27.64 7.23 -2.39
C ASP A 186 26.62 8.13 -3.07
N SER A 187 26.72 8.28 -4.39
CA SER A 187 25.85 9.12 -5.20
C SER A 187 24.79 8.37 -5.99
N LEU A 188 24.94 7.05 -6.20
CA LEU A 188 24.04 6.28 -7.07
C LEU A 188 23.39 5.13 -6.34
N GLN A 189 22.07 5.13 -6.37
CA GLN A 189 21.21 4.04 -5.87
C GLN A 189 20.23 3.63 -6.96
N ALA A 190 19.92 2.35 -7.07
CA ALA A 190 18.83 1.84 -7.90
C ALA A 190 17.94 0.90 -7.11
N MET A 191 16.68 0.78 -7.56
CA MET A 191 15.70 -0.16 -7.01
C MET A 191 14.91 -0.83 -8.13
N LEU A 192 14.44 -2.01 -7.83
CA LEU A 192 13.52 -2.80 -8.64
C LEU A 192 12.48 -3.43 -7.71
N ASP A 193 11.22 -3.38 -8.09
CA ASP A 193 10.14 -4.08 -7.44
C ASP A 193 9.24 -4.76 -8.47
N TYR A 194 8.90 -6.01 -8.22
CA TYR A 194 7.94 -6.78 -8.99
C TYR A 194 6.85 -7.29 -8.06
N SER A 195 5.62 -7.17 -8.50
CA SER A 195 4.46 -7.69 -7.80
C SER A 195 3.50 -8.36 -8.78
N HIS A 196 2.97 -9.52 -8.39
CA HIS A 196 1.86 -10.19 -9.06
C HIS A 196 0.70 -10.28 -8.08
N VAL A 197 -0.49 -9.84 -8.51
CA VAL A 197 -1.71 -9.85 -7.68
C VAL A 197 -2.87 -10.39 -8.48
N LYS A 198 -3.60 -11.34 -7.87
CA LYS A 198 -4.90 -11.79 -8.32
C LYS A 198 -5.94 -11.38 -7.27
N GLY A 199 -6.84 -10.45 -7.63
CA GLY A 199 -7.88 -9.91 -6.75
C GLY A 199 -7.85 -8.39 -6.65
N ASP A 200 -7.83 -7.86 -5.43
CA ASP A 200 -8.06 -6.46 -5.17
C ASP A 200 -6.88 -5.56 -5.57
N SER A 201 -7.09 -4.76 -6.60
CA SER A 201 -6.10 -3.83 -7.14
C SER A 201 -5.76 -2.67 -6.21
N LYS A 202 -6.55 -2.42 -5.15
CA LYS A 202 -6.34 -1.29 -4.22
C LYS A 202 -5.01 -1.33 -3.49
N PHE A 203 -4.45 -2.52 -3.29
CA PHE A 203 -3.15 -2.65 -2.63
C PHE A 203 -2.03 -1.95 -3.38
N LEU A 204 -2.04 -1.96 -4.73
CA LEU A 204 -0.93 -1.46 -5.53
C LEU A 204 -1.30 -0.39 -6.56
N LEU A 205 -2.55 -0.31 -7.03
CA LEU A 205 -2.90 0.46 -8.22
C LEU A 205 -3.81 1.67 -7.98
N TYR A 206 -4.10 2.03 -6.73
CA TYR A 206 -5.02 3.14 -6.39
C TYR A 206 -6.43 3.02 -6.96
N THR A 207 -6.86 1.82 -7.32
CA THR A 207 -8.19 1.49 -7.83
C THR A 207 -8.88 0.51 -6.89
N ASN A 208 -10.21 0.47 -6.91
CA ASN A 208 -11.01 -0.49 -6.14
C ASN A 208 -11.67 -1.46 -7.10
N ASN A 209 -10.87 -2.20 -7.86
CA ASN A 209 -11.35 -3.16 -8.84
C ASN A 209 -10.75 -4.53 -8.53
N ALA A 210 -11.55 -5.43 -8.00
CA ALA A 210 -11.09 -6.74 -7.56
C ALA A 210 -11.55 -7.88 -8.49
N PHE A 211 -12.71 -7.74 -9.12
CA PHE A 211 -13.33 -8.79 -9.94
C PHE A 211 -14.30 -8.22 -10.96
N ASN A 212 -14.65 -9.08 -11.91
CA ASN A 212 -15.81 -8.94 -12.77
C ASN A 212 -16.73 -10.14 -12.55
N VAL A 213 -18.04 -9.97 -12.68
CA VAL A 213 -19.01 -11.06 -12.59
C VAL A 213 -19.20 -11.68 -13.96
N ASN A 214 -19.07 -12.99 -14.05
CA ASN A 214 -19.37 -13.73 -15.26
C ASN A 214 -20.88 -13.72 -15.52
N PRO A 215 -21.37 -13.20 -16.67
CA PRO A 215 -22.81 -13.05 -16.91
C PRO A 215 -23.53 -14.38 -17.16
N THR A 216 -22.81 -15.49 -17.35
CA THR A 216 -23.40 -16.79 -17.68
C THR A 216 -23.60 -17.67 -16.45
N ASN A 217 -22.60 -17.72 -15.55
CA ASN A 217 -22.62 -18.61 -14.39
C ASN A 217 -22.54 -17.85 -13.06
N TYR A 218 -22.43 -16.51 -13.12
CA TYR A 218 -22.37 -15.59 -11.97
C TYR A 218 -21.15 -15.75 -11.06
N ASP A 219 -20.14 -16.50 -11.47
CA ASP A 219 -18.89 -16.65 -10.75
C ASP A 219 -18.09 -15.32 -10.76
N LEU A 220 -17.29 -15.12 -9.73
CA LEU A 220 -16.36 -14.01 -9.67
C LEU A 220 -15.11 -14.31 -10.52
N ASN A 221 -14.88 -13.52 -11.56
CA ASN A 221 -13.63 -13.53 -12.29
C ASN A 221 -12.70 -12.49 -11.65
N LEU A 222 -11.75 -12.95 -10.84
CA LEU A 222 -10.79 -12.06 -10.18
C LEU A 222 -9.90 -11.37 -11.20
N ASN A 223 -9.68 -10.07 -10.99
CA ASN A 223 -8.69 -9.34 -11.76
C ASN A 223 -7.29 -9.82 -11.43
N GLU A 224 -6.44 -9.92 -12.43
CA GLU A 224 -5.07 -10.38 -12.30
C GLU A 224 -4.15 -9.41 -13.01
N PHE A 225 -3.05 -9.02 -12.37
CA PHE A 225 -2.10 -8.06 -12.95
C PHE A 225 -0.70 -8.22 -12.39
N ASP A 226 0.26 -7.79 -13.19
CA ASP A 226 1.66 -7.64 -12.84
C ASP A 226 2.03 -6.17 -12.74
N ALA A 227 2.90 -5.83 -11.79
CA ALA A 227 3.46 -4.51 -11.67
C ALA A 227 4.98 -4.60 -11.54
N VAL A 228 5.67 -3.80 -12.34
CA VAL A 228 7.12 -3.63 -12.28
C VAL A 228 7.44 -2.17 -12.05
N THR A 229 8.21 -1.88 -11.01
CA THR A 229 8.71 -0.53 -10.73
C THR A 229 10.23 -0.55 -10.72
N VAL A 230 10.83 0.32 -11.52
CA VAL A 230 12.28 0.55 -11.54
C VAL A 230 12.53 2.01 -11.21
N GLY A 231 13.50 2.26 -10.35
CA GLY A 231 13.87 3.61 -9.96
C GLY A 231 15.37 3.75 -9.76
N THR A 232 15.88 4.94 -10.04
CA THR A 232 17.25 5.31 -9.75
C THR A 232 17.29 6.66 -9.07
N THR A 233 18.19 6.81 -8.11
CA THR A 233 18.48 8.09 -7.46
C THR A 233 19.95 8.41 -7.66
N TYR A 234 20.23 9.59 -8.22
CA TYR A 234 21.59 10.09 -8.41
C TYR A 234 21.76 11.43 -7.71
N GLN A 235 22.68 11.51 -6.77
CA GLN A 235 23.02 12.73 -6.07
C GLN A 235 24.08 13.50 -6.86
N ILE A 236 23.68 14.63 -7.44
CA ILE A 236 24.53 15.45 -8.33
C ILE A 236 25.59 16.22 -7.56
N THR A 237 25.24 16.70 -6.37
CA THR A 237 26.14 17.49 -5.50
C THR A 237 26.20 16.87 -4.10
N PRO A 238 27.36 16.87 -3.44
CA PRO A 238 27.43 16.53 -2.00
C PRO A 238 26.54 17.47 -1.21
N LYS A 239 25.88 16.96 -0.18
CA LYS A 239 25.19 17.79 0.81
C LYS A 239 26.18 18.34 1.80
#